data_f24e0c0fd25338ded5f77be67d7e3f37
#
_entry.id   f24e0c0fd25338ded5f77be67d7e3f37
#
_cell.length_a   1.000
_cell.length_b   1.000
_cell.length_c   1.000
_cell.angle_alpha   90.00
_cell.angle_beta   90.00
_cell.angle_gamma   90.00
#
_symmetry.space_group_name_H-M   'P 1'
#
loop_
_entity.id
_entity.type
_entity.pdbx_description
1 polymer ?
#
loop_
_entity_poly.entity_id
_entity_poly.type
_entity_poly.pdbx_seq_one_letter_code
_entity_poly.pdbx_strand_id
1 'polypeptide(L)'
;MKIVLATSNADKVREIKDFLKDYEIYALREICEPFEIVEDGATFAANALIKARAVQAKLRELNLADEFIALSDDSGISVEALGGRPGIYSARFSDMNERGQITGKSASDASNRAKLISELNALNLTSSPAFYTACIAVSSKLGDFTAHGFMHGTAICQERGSNGFGYDSLFIPRGFTHTLGELDDATKLKISHRSKGLELIKYVLKSLEAKFRR
;
A
#
# COMPACT_ATOMS: atom_id res chain seq x y z
N MET A 1 8.25 22.43 -1.09
CA MET A 1 7.86 21.24 -1.86
C MET A 1 6.65 20.60 -1.18
N LYS A 2 5.58 20.41 -1.94
CA LYS A 2 4.31 19.81 -1.47
C LYS A 2 4.14 18.41 -2.06
N ILE A 3 3.38 17.55 -1.42
CA ILE A 3 3.21 16.16 -1.83
C ILE A 3 1.74 15.92 -2.21
N VAL A 4 1.48 15.33 -3.38
CA VAL A 4 0.16 14.82 -3.75
C VAL A 4 0.17 13.30 -3.68
N LEU A 5 -0.81 12.72 -2.96
CA LEU A 5 -0.95 11.27 -2.83
C LEU A 5 -1.71 10.69 -4.02
N ALA A 6 -1.05 9.81 -4.77
CA ALA A 6 -1.63 9.07 -5.89
C ALA A 6 -2.38 7.81 -5.38
N THR A 7 -3.36 8.02 -4.51
CA THR A 7 -4.23 6.95 -4.00
C THR A 7 -5.59 7.51 -3.64
N SER A 8 -6.66 6.73 -3.89
CA SER A 8 -8.02 7.01 -3.45
C SER A 8 -8.39 6.31 -2.13
N ASN A 9 -7.54 5.40 -1.63
CA ASN A 9 -7.78 4.67 -0.40
C ASN A 9 -7.58 5.59 0.81
N ALA A 10 -8.68 5.90 1.53
CA ALA A 10 -8.70 6.82 2.66
C ALA A 10 -7.80 6.37 3.83
N ASP A 11 -7.70 5.06 4.07
CA ASP A 11 -6.86 4.51 5.14
C ASP A 11 -5.38 4.70 4.84
N LYS A 12 -4.97 4.45 3.57
CA LYS A 12 -3.60 4.75 3.13
C LYS A 12 -3.28 6.24 3.24
N VAL A 13 -4.22 7.11 2.84
CA VAL A 13 -4.05 8.57 2.96
C VAL A 13 -3.83 8.96 4.43
N ARG A 14 -4.65 8.41 5.35
CA ARG A 14 -4.52 8.66 6.79
C ARG A 14 -3.15 8.22 7.31
N GLU A 15 -2.77 6.95 7.10
CA GLU A 15 -1.48 6.41 7.58
C GLU A 15 -0.27 7.18 7.03
N ILE A 16 -0.30 7.60 5.76
CA ILE A 16 0.80 8.36 5.15
C ILE A 16 0.87 9.78 5.76
N LYS A 17 -0.28 10.47 5.93
CA LYS A 17 -0.34 11.78 6.56
C LYS A 17 0.17 11.74 8.01
N ASP A 18 -0.24 10.74 8.78
CA ASP A 18 0.18 10.55 10.18
C ASP A 18 1.69 10.28 10.30
N PHE A 19 2.27 9.57 9.34
CA PHE A 19 3.71 9.27 9.33
C PHE A 19 4.56 10.44 8.83
N LEU A 20 4.12 11.14 7.81
CA LEU A 20 4.82 12.27 7.16
C LEU A 20 4.27 13.63 7.61
N LYS A 21 3.85 13.76 8.86
CA LYS A 21 3.20 14.97 9.43
C LYS A 21 4.00 16.28 9.31
N ASP A 22 5.30 16.18 9.07
CA ASP A 22 6.18 17.32 8.85
C ASP A 22 6.14 17.85 7.40
N TYR A 23 5.41 17.18 6.50
CA TYR A 23 5.25 17.55 5.11
C TYR A 23 3.83 18.06 4.82
N GLU A 24 3.72 18.97 3.88
CA GLU A 24 2.43 19.45 3.37
C GLU A 24 1.89 18.45 2.34
N ILE A 25 0.83 17.70 2.70
CA ILE A 25 0.33 16.55 1.93
C ILE A 25 -1.13 16.74 1.55
N TYR A 26 -1.41 16.58 0.26
CA TYR A 26 -2.72 16.66 -0.35
C TYR A 26 -3.17 15.32 -0.90
N ALA A 27 -4.45 15.00 -0.75
CA ALA A 27 -5.07 13.93 -1.52
C ALA A 27 -5.28 14.41 -2.97
N LEU A 28 -5.26 13.50 -3.95
CA LEU A 28 -5.41 13.84 -5.37
C LEU A 28 -6.66 14.70 -5.64
N ARG A 29 -7.79 14.37 -4.99
CA ARG A 29 -9.07 15.10 -5.11
C ARG A 29 -9.02 16.57 -4.61
N GLU A 30 -8.01 16.92 -3.83
CA GLU A 30 -7.80 18.31 -3.36
C GLU A 30 -7.07 19.16 -4.39
N ILE A 31 -6.51 18.52 -5.44
CA ILE A 31 -5.71 19.17 -6.50
C ILE A 31 -6.43 19.14 -7.85
N CYS A 32 -7.08 18.04 -8.19
CA CYS A 32 -7.79 17.89 -9.46
C CYS A 32 -8.91 16.83 -9.33
N GLU A 33 -9.78 16.79 -10.33
CA GLU A 33 -10.75 15.70 -10.45
C GLU A 33 -10.02 14.36 -10.54
N PRO A 34 -10.48 13.35 -9.77
CA PRO A 34 -9.92 12.01 -9.83
C PRO A 34 -10.04 11.42 -11.25
N PHE A 35 -9.03 10.70 -11.68
CA PHE A 35 -8.98 10.01 -12.96
C PHE A 35 -8.53 8.56 -12.77
N GLU A 36 -8.91 7.70 -13.71
CA GLU A 36 -8.55 6.30 -13.68
C GLU A 36 -7.05 6.11 -13.98
N ILE A 37 -6.39 5.28 -13.18
CA ILE A 37 -5.02 4.85 -13.38
C ILE A 37 -5.02 3.33 -13.48
N VAL A 38 -4.70 2.80 -14.67
CA VAL A 38 -4.64 1.36 -14.90
C VAL A 38 -3.36 0.81 -14.28
N GLU A 39 -3.49 -0.08 -13.31
CA GLU A 39 -2.38 -0.76 -12.63
C GLU A 39 -2.16 -2.13 -13.25
N ASP A 40 -1.36 -2.20 -14.31
CA ASP A 40 -1.01 -3.41 -15.08
C ASP A 40 0.42 -3.90 -14.83
N GLY A 41 1.09 -3.34 -13.85
CA GLY A 41 2.45 -3.71 -13.46
C GLY A 41 2.52 -5.10 -12.81
N ALA A 42 3.61 -5.81 -13.08
CA ALA A 42 3.86 -7.16 -12.55
C ALA A 42 4.49 -7.16 -11.13
N THR A 43 4.78 -6.00 -10.56
CA THR A 43 5.39 -5.86 -9.23
C THR A 43 4.79 -4.68 -8.48
N PHE A 44 4.89 -4.67 -7.15
CA PHE A 44 4.51 -3.52 -6.33
C PHE A 44 5.24 -2.23 -6.77
N ALA A 45 6.52 -2.32 -7.14
CA ALA A 45 7.28 -1.17 -7.61
C ALA A 45 6.75 -0.62 -8.95
N ALA A 46 6.40 -1.52 -9.89
CA ALA A 46 5.84 -1.10 -11.17
C ALA A 46 4.49 -0.39 -10.97
N ASN A 47 3.57 -0.96 -10.19
CA ASN A 47 2.27 -0.36 -9.91
C ASN A 47 2.40 0.97 -9.15
N ALA A 48 3.29 1.04 -8.14
CA ALA A 48 3.54 2.28 -7.44
C ALA A 48 4.07 3.37 -8.39
N LEU A 49 5.03 3.05 -9.26
CA LEU A 49 5.56 4.00 -10.25
C LEU A 49 4.50 4.43 -11.27
N ILE A 50 3.68 3.51 -11.77
CA ILE A 50 2.56 3.84 -12.68
C ILE A 50 1.67 4.92 -12.04
N LYS A 51 1.25 4.72 -10.79
CA LYS A 51 0.43 5.69 -10.06
C LYS A 51 1.13 7.04 -9.87
N ALA A 52 2.36 7.03 -9.37
CA ALA A 52 3.10 8.26 -9.12
C ALA A 52 3.35 9.06 -10.41
N ARG A 53 3.73 8.39 -11.50
CA ARG A 53 3.98 9.01 -12.81
C ARG A 53 2.71 9.60 -13.42
N ALA A 54 1.58 8.91 -13.32
CA ALA A 54 0.30 9.40 -13.82
C ALA A 54 -0.10 10.71 -13.13
N VAL A 55 0.03 10.76 -11.80
CA VAL A 55 -0.25 11.99 -11.04
C VAL A 55 0.78 13.07 -11.33
N GLN A 56 2.08 12.74 -11.48
CA GLN A 56 3.11 13.71 -11.83
C GLN A 56 2.89 14.29 -13.26
N ALA A 57 2.42 13.47 -14.21
CA ALA A 57 2.05 13.97 -15.54
C ALA A 57 0.89 14.98 -15.44
N LYS A 58 -0.13 14.66 -14.62
CA LYS A 58 -1.25 15.57 -14.36
C LYS A 58 -0.80 16.89 -13.72
N LEU A 59 0.12 16.84 -12.77
CA LEU A 59 0.69 18.02 -12.15
C LEU A 59 1.44 18.91 -13.18
N ARG A 60 2.11 18.31 -14.18
CA ARG A 60 2.74 19.06 -15.29
C ARG A 60 1.69 19.76 -16.17
N GLU A 61 0.61 19.06 -16.52
CA GLU A 61 -0.50 19.64 -17.31
C GLU A 61 -1.12 20.86 -16.59
N LEU A 62 -1.19 20.81 -15.25
CA LEU A 62 -1.72 21.89 -14.41
C LEU A 62 -0.69 22.99 -14.09
N ASN A 63 0.56 22.89 -14.59
CA ASN A 63 1.69 23.78 -14.25
C ASN A 63 2.02 23.82 -12.75
N LEU A 64 1.82 22.70 -12.04
CA LEU A 64 2.06 22.55 -10.60
C LEU A 64 3.34 21.73 -10.28
N ALA A 65 4.03 21.19 -11.30
CA ALA A 65 5.17 20.29 -11.11
C ALA A 65 6.41 20.96 -10.48
N ASP A 66 6.45 22.28 -10.41
CA ASP A 66 7.51 23.03 -9.72
C ASP A 66 7.30 23.14 -8.21
N GLU A 67 6.07 23.00 -7.75
CA GLU A 67 5.73 23.05 -6.32
C GLU A 67 5.47 21.67 -5.73
N PHE A 68 4.88 20.77 -6.53
CA PHE A 68 4.38 19.48 -6.10
C PHE A 68 5.19 18.32 -6.66
N ILE A 69 5.25 17.25 -5.85
CA ILE A 69 5.66 15.92 -6.27
C ILE A 69 4.53 14.93 -6.05
N ALA A 70 4.50 13.85 -6.80
CA ALA A 70 3.57 12.74 -6.60
C ALA A 70 4.19 11.66 -5.73
N LEU A 71 3.45 11.17 -4.73
CA LEU A 71 3.81 10.03 -3.91
C LEU A 71 2.70 8.99 -3.99
N SER A 72 3.06 7.74 -4.24
CA SER A 72 2.16 6.60 -4.27
C SER A 72 2.59 5.50 -3.31
N ASP A 73 1.65 4.62 -2.99
CA ASP A 73 1.86 3.37 -2.28
C ASP A 73 1.17 2.23 -3.03
N ASP A 74 1.92 1.19 -3.35
CA ASP A 74 1.36 -0.09 -3.73
C ASP A 74 1.78 -1.15 -2.72
N SER A 75 0.80 -1.87 -2.17
CA SER A 75 1.03 -2.76 -1.03
C SER A 75 0.08 -3.94 -1.00
N GLY A 76 0.55 -5.03 -0.41
CA GLY A 76 -0.25 -6.24 -0.27
C GLY A 76 0.40 -7.27 0.64
N ILE A 77 -0.35 -8.34 0.89
CA ILE A 77 0.08 -9.50 1.68
C ILE A 77 0.51 -10.64 0.76
N SER A 78 1.61 -11.29 1.09
CA SER A 78 2.06 -12.53 0.45
C SER A 78 2.05 -13.66 1.48
N VAL A 79 1.37 -14.77 1.15
CA VAL A 79 1.19 -15.93 2.03
C VAL A 79 1.96 -17.12 1.46
N GLU A 80 2.87 -17.70 2.26
CA GLU A 80 3.80 -18.73 1.79
C GLU A 80 3.07 -19.97 1.28
N ALA A 81 2.10 -20.50 2.04
CA ALA A 81 1.32 -21.67 1.67
C ALA A 81 0.51 -21.48 0.35
N LEU A 82 0.27 -20.25 -0.04
CA LEU A 82 -0.43 -19.90 -1.28
C LEU A 82 0.53 -19.52 -2.42
N GLY A 83 1.82 -19.85 -2.31
CA GLY A 83 2.83 -19.50 -3.31
C GLY A 83 3.05 -17.99 -3.46
N GLY A 84 2.86 -17.23 -2.40
CA GLY A 84 3.00 -15.77 -2.39
C GLY A 84 1.74 -15.00 -2.79
N ARG A 85 0.63 -15.70 -3.12
CA ARG A 85 -0.65 -15.03 -3.37
C ARG A 85 -1.24 -14.49 -2.06
N PRO A 86 -2.06 -13.43 -2.08
CA PRO A 86 -2.50 -12.67 -3.24
C PRO A 86 -1.45 -11.70 -3.82
N GLY A 87 -0.39 -11.28 -3.07
CA GLY A 87 0.65 -10.40 -3.59
C GLY A 87 0.09 -9.06 -4.11
N ILE A 88 0.44 -8.67 -5.32
CA ILE A 88 -0.03 -7.43 -5.98
C ILE A 88 -1.55 -7.40 -6.21
N TYR A 89 -2.22 -8.54 -6.10
CA TYR A 89 -3.67 -8.66 -6.26
C TYR A 89 -4.43 -8.57 -4.93
N SER A 90 -3.78 -8.16 -3.84
CA SER A 90 -4.37 -8.15 -2.48
C SER A 90 -5.71 -7.41 -2.42
N ALA A 91 -5.85 -6.26 -3.07
CA ALA A 91 -7.08 -5.47 -3.08
C ALA A 91 -8.22 -6.10 -3.89
N ARG A 92 -7.92 -7.05 -4.77
CA ARG A 92 -8.89 -7.71 -5.69
C ARG A 92 -8.77 -9.23 -5.68
N PHE A 93 -8.32 -9.78 -4.55
CA PHE A 93 -8.08 -11.21 -4.43
C PHE A 93 -9.36 -12.04 -4.60
N SER A 94 -10.49 -11.59 -4.05
CA SER A 94 -11.79 -12.27 -4.19
C SER A 94 -12.31 -12.30 -5.63
N ASP A 95 -11.88 -11.37 -6.46
CA ASP A 95 -12.19 -11.31 -7.89
C ASP A 95 -11.30 -12.23 -8.75
N MET A 96 -10.23 -12.78 -8.19
CA MET A 96 -9.33 -13.69 -8.90
C MET A 96 -9.96 -15.08 -9.01
N ASN A 97 -10.04 -15.61 -10.24
CA ASN A 97 -10.49 -16.98 -10.50
C ASN A 97 -9.39 -18.01 -10.19
N GLU A 98 -9.70 -19.31 -10.31
CA GLU A 98 -8.77 -20.42 -10.06
C GLU A 98 -7.53 -20.42 -10.99
N ARG A 99 -7.62 -19.76 -12.15
CA ARG A 99 -6.52 -19.58 -13.09
C ARG A 99 -5.65 -18.36 -12.78
N GLY A 100 -5.93 -17.64 -11.67
CA GLY A 100 -5.20 -16.45 -11.27
C GLY A 100 -5.56 -15.19 -12.07
N GLN A 101 -6.67 -15.18 -12.81
CA GLN A 101 -7.10 -14.07 -13.63
C GLN A 101 -8.15 -13.22 -12.86
N ILE A 102 -8.03 -11.90 -12.95
CA ILE A 102 -9.05 -10.95 -12.44
C ILE A 102 -10.25 -10.96 -13.38
N THR A 103 -11.45 -11.10 -12.84
CA THR A 103 -12.70 -11.27 -13.62
C THR A 103 -13.51 -10.00 -13.78
N GLY A 104 -13.14 -8.91 -13.09
CA GLY A 104 -13.84 -7.61 -13.13
C GLY A 104 -15.03 -7.53 -12.17
N LYS A 105 -15.17 -8.48 -11.24
CA LYS A 105 -16.18 -8.42 -10.18
C LYS A 105 -15.73 -7.48 -9.07
N SER A 106 -16.70 -6.91 -8.36
CA SER A 106 -16.40 -6.09 -7.19
C SER A 106 -15.77 -6.91 -6.09
N ALA A 107 -14.64 -6.44 -5.58
CA ALA A 107 -13.95 -7.00 -4.41
C ALA A 107 -14.09 -6.05 -3.22
N SER A 108 -14.16 -6.61 -2.02
CA SER A 108 -14.14 -5.87 -0.75
C SER A 108 -13.12 -6.50 0.20
N ASP A 109 -12.70 -5.77 1.23
CA ASP A 109 -11.81 -6.31 2.25
C ASP A 109 -12.40 -7.59 2.89
N ALA A 110 -13.69 -7.60 3.17
CA ALA A 110 -14.38 -8.78 3.73
C ALA A 110 -14.35 -9.98 2.77
N SER A 111 -14.65 -9.79 1.49
CA SER A 111 -14.60 -10.89 0.50
C SER A 111 -13.17 -11.36 0.24
N ASN A 112 -12.19 -10.46 0.27
CA ASN A 112 -10.77 -10.80 0.15
C ASN A 112 -10.29 -11.64 1.34
N ARG A 113 -10.68 -11.28 2.59
CA ARG A 113 -10.37 -12.07 3.79
C ARG A 113 -11.05 -13.44 3.76
N ALA A 114 -12.33 -13.50 3.40
CA ALA A 114 -13.07 -14.75 3.28
C ALA A 114 -12.40 -15.71 2.29
N LYS A 115 -11.92 -15.20 1.16
CA LYS A 115 -11.17 -16.02 0.19
C LYS A 115 -9.85 -16.52 0.75
N LEU A 116 -9.08 -15.67 1.46
CA LEU A 116 -7.83 -16.09 2.08
C LEU A 116 -8.05 -17.24 3.07
N ILE A 117 -9.06 -17.11 3.95
CA ILE A 117 -9.45 -18.15 4.90
C ILE A 117 -9.84 -19.43 4.16
N SER A 118 -10.67 -19.32 3.11
CA SER A 118 -11.12 -20.47 2.32
C SER A 118 -9.96 -21.20 1.67
N GLU A 119 -9.00 -20.49 1.08
CA GLU A 119 -7.83 -21.13 0.41
C GLU A 119 -6.89 -21.79 1.42
N LEU A 120 -6.67 -21.22 2.61
CA LEU A 120 -5.89 -21.88 3.67
C LEU A 120 -6.60 -23.12 4.21
N ASN A 121 -7.91 -23.04 4.45
CA ASN A 121 -8.71 -24.18 4.91
C ASN A 121 -8.72 -25.32 3.86
N ALA A 122 -8.76 -25.02 2.57
CA ALA A 122 -8.66 -26.03 1.51
C ALA A 122 -7.34 -26.81 1.52
N LEU A 123 -6.27 -26.21 2.10
CA LEU A 123 -4.98 -26.86 2.35
C LEU A 123 -4.91 -27.55 3.73
N ASN A 124 -6.02 -27.58 4.49
CA ASN A 124 -6.07 -28.05 5.87
C ASN A 124 -5.10 -27.28 6.81
N LEU A 125 -4.89 -26.00 6.57
CA LEU A 125 -4.04 -25.13 7.36
C LEU A 125 -4.89 -24.16 8.17
N THR A 126 -4.50 -23.92 9.41
CA THR A 126 -5.08 -22.87 10.28
C THR A 126 -4.26 -21.57 10.25
N SER A 127 -3.03 -21.65 9.74
CA SER A 127 -2.12 -20.51 9.60
C SER A 127 -1.02 -20.79 8.57
N SER A 128 -0.36 -19.73 8.12
CA SER A 128 0.83 -19.81 7.24
C SER A 128 1.76 -18.64 7.51
N PRO A 129 3.09 -18.81 7.39
CA PRO A 129 3.98 -17.67 7.29
C PRO A 129 3.54 -16.73 6.18
N ALA A 130 3.63 -15.43 6.47
CA ALA A 130 3.22 -14.40 5.53
C ALA A 130 4.03 -13.13 5.76
N PHE A 131 4.01 -12.23 4.77
CA PHE A 131 4.57 -10.91 4.93
C PHE A 131 3.78 -9.89 4.12
N TYR A 132 3.71 -8.69 4.65
CA TYR A 132 3.28 -7.51 3.91
C TYR A 132 4.46 -6.86 3.21
N THR A 133 4.20 -6.38 2.00
CA THR A 133 5.09 -5.50 1.25
C THR A 133 4.40 -4.18 1.01
N ALA A 134 5.11 -3.07 1.18
CA ALA A 134 4.75 -1.79 0.58
C ALA A 134 5.89 -1.33 -0.33
N CYS A 135 5.56 -0.82 -1.50
CA CYS A 135 6.45 -0.01 -2.31
C CYS A 135 5.94 1.42 -2.32
N ILE A 136 6.73 2.32 -1.78
CA ILE A 136 6.47 3.75 -1.84
C ILE A 136 7.24 4.30 -3.05
N ALA A 137 6.54 4.94 -3.98
CA ALA A 137 7.16 5.59 -5.12
C ALA A 137 6.94 7.10 -5.06
N VAL A 138 7.97 7.84 -5.46
CA VAL A 138 7.94 9.29 -5.66
C VAL A 138 8.26 9.56 -7.12
N SER A 139 7.44 10.39 -7.77
CA SER A 139 7.72 10.94 -9.10
C SER A 139 7.76 12.47 -9.03
N SER A 140 8.78 13.06 -9.64
CA SER A 140 9.02 14.49 -9.63
C SER A 140 9.68 14.96 -10.93
N LYS A 141 9.86 16.26 -11.10
CA LYS A 141 10.67 16.81 -12.20
C LYS A 141 12.14 16.37 -12.17
N LEU A 142 12.63 15.89 -11.01
CA LEU A 142 14.01 15.47 -10.79
C LEU A 142 14.20 13.95 -10.95
N GLY A 143 13.15 13.22 -11.29
CA GLY A 143 13.17 11.77 -11.50
C GLY A 143 12.24 11.01 -10.57
N ASP A 144 12.31 9.69 -10.70
CA ASP A 144 11.48 8.73 -10.00
C ASP A 144 12.32 7.93 -9.01
N PHE A 145 11.74 7.64 -7.83
CA PHE A 145 12.41 6.93 -6.75
C PHE A 145 11.43 5.95 -6.11
N THR A 146 11.94 4.81 -5.65
CA THR A 146 11.14 3.82 -4.92
C THR A 146 11.86 3.36 -3.66
N ALA A 147 11.07 3.01 -2.64
CA ALA A 147 11.56 2.33 -1.44
C ALA A 147 10.57 1.26 -1.02
N HIS A 148 11.08 0.11 -0.57
CA HIS A 148 10.26 -0.98 -0.08
C HIS A 148 10.30 -1.06 1.44
N GLY A 149 9.16 -1.40 2.04
CA GLY A 149 9.08 -1.80 3.43
C GLY A 149 8.40 -3.15 3.57
N PHE A 150 8.86 -3.95 4.52
CA PHE A 150 8.37 -5.30 4.76
C PHE A 150 7.97 -5.50 6.22
N MET A 151 6.89 -6.25 6.44
CA MET A 151 6.47 -6.68 7.76
C MET A 151 6.17 -8.18 7.73
N HIS A 152 7.06 -8.98 8.31
CA HIS A 152 6.91 -10.42 8.41
C HIS A 152 6.00 -10.80 9.57
N GLY A 153 5.31 -11.94 9.42
CA GLY A 153 4.39 -12.46 10.44
C GLY A 153 3.72 -13.75 9.99
N THR A 154 2.50 -13.95 10.46
CA THR A 154 1.70 -15.14 10.20
C THR A 154 0.29 -14.74 9.81
N ALA A 155 -0.20 -15.26 8.69
CA ALA A 155 -1.61 -15.20 8.33
C ALA A 155 -2.35 -16.34 9.04
N ILE A 156 -3.54 -16.06 9.58
CA ILE A 156 -4.39 -17.01 10.33
C ILE A 156 -5.78 -17.12 9.68
N CYS A 157 -6.50 -18.21 9.97
CA CYS A 157 -7.84 -18.46 9.41
C CYS A 157 -9.00 -17.93 10.27
N GLN A 158 -8.71 -17.29 11.39
CA GLN A 158 -9.73 -16.73 12.29
C GLN A 158 -9.52 -15.22 12.42
N GLU A 159 -10.51 -14.43 12.00
CA GLU A 159 -10.46 -12.98 12.19
C GLU A 159 -10.44 -12.61 13.67
N ARG A 160 -9.52 -11.71 14.06
CA ARG A 160 -9.41 -11.17 15.41
C ARG A 160 -9.19 -9.67 15.36
N GLY A 161 -9.94 -8.93 16.18
CA GLY A 161 -9.93 -7.48 16.22
C GLY A 161 -10.68 -6.85 15.04
N SER A 162 -10.84 -5.53 15.10
CA SER A 162 -11.58 -4.74 14.10
C SER A 162 -10.87 -3.46 13.69
N ASN A 163 -9.64 -3.22 14.20
CA ASN A 163 -8.85 -2.06 13.82
C ASN A 163 -8.20 -2.27 12.45
N GLY A 164 -7.86 -1.16 11.80
CA GLY A 164 -7.17 -1.17 10.51
C GLY A 164 -8.09 -1.53 9.33
N PHE A 165 -7.53 -2.14 8.28
CA PHE A 165 -8.20 -2.45 7.02
C PHE A 165 -7.53 -3.64 6.32
N GLY A 166 -8.09 -4.07 5.17
CA GLY A 166 -7.53 -5.16 4.39
C GLY A 166 -7.53 -6.48 5.14
N TYR A 167 -6.35 -7.04 5.35
CA TYR A 167 -6.16 -8.34 6.02
C TYR A 167 -5.65 -8.20 7.47
N ASP A 168 -5.77 -7.02 8.08
CA ASP A 168 -5.21 -6.75 9.41
C ASP A 168 -5.76 -7.68 10.50
N SER A 169 -7.05 -8.04 10.43
CA SER A 169 -7.67 -9.00 11.37
C SER A 169 -7.19 -10.45 11.21
N LEU A 170 -6.46 -10.75 10.12
CA LEU A 170 -5.91 -12.09 9.83
C LEU A 170 -4.38 -12.15 9.94
N PHE A 171 -3.70 -11.09 10.34
CA PHE A 171 -2.24 -11.05 10.32
C PHE A 171 -1.65 -10.75 11.69
N ILE A 172 -0.84 -11.67 12.20
CA ILE A 172 -0.07 -11.52 13.45
C ILE A 172 1.36 -11.13 13.08
N PRO A 173 1.82 -9.90 13.39
CA PRO A 173 3.19 -9.49 13.14
C PRO A 173 4.20 -10.33 13.94
N ARG A 174 5.39 -10.55 13.40
CA ARG A 174 6.47 -11.23 14.10
C ARG A 174 6.80 -10.53 15.41
N GLY A 175 6.85 -11.30 16.49
CA GLY A 175 7.10 -10.80 17.85
C GLY A 175 5.85 -10.35 18.60
N PHE A 176 4.67 -10.50 18.00
CA PHE A 176 3.38 -10.24 18.64
C PHE A 176 2.54 -11.51 18.75
N THR A 177 1.56 -11.49 19.64
CA THR A 177 0.53 -12.53 19.81
C THR A 177 -0.84 -12.06 19.32
N HIS A 178 -0.99 -10.77 19.07
CA HIS A 178 -2.19 -10.09 18.60
C HIS A 178 -2.10 -9.82 17.09
N THR A 179 -3.25 -9.85 16.41
CA THR A 179 -3.33 -9.43 15.01
C THR A 179 -3.19 -7.91 14.91
N LEU A 180 -2.92 -7.40 13.70
CA LEU A 180 -2.97 -5.96 13.45
C LEU A 180 -4.36 -5.39 13.73
N GLY A 181 -5.43 -6.18 13.55
CA GLY A 181 -6.79 -5.80 13.90
C GLY A 181 -7.06 -5.65 15.40
N GLU A 182 -6.20 -6.21 16.25
CA GLU A 182 -6.25 -6.08 17.71
C GLU A 182 -5.30 -4.99 18.25
N LEU A 183 -4.33 -4.55 17.45
CA LEU A 183 -3.37 -3.52 17.84
C LEU A 183 -3.94 -2.12 17.63
N ASP A 184 -3.46 -1.17 18.41
CA ASP A 184 -3.76 0.25 18.22
C ASP A 184 -2.98 0.86 17.04
N ASP A 185 -3.49 1.98 16.51
CA ASP A 185 -2.90 2.68 15.36
C ASP A 185 -1.46 3.16 15.62
N ALA A 186 -1.14 3.57 16.85
CA ALA A 186 0.20 4.05 17.20
C ALA A 186 1.23 2.91 17.17
N THR A 187 0.84 1.71 17.63
CA THR A 187 1.68 0.51 17.53
C THR A 187 1.83 0.09 16.08
N LYS A 188 0.73 0.03 15.31
CA LYS A 188 0.75 -0.30 13.89
C LYS A 188 1.64 0.66 13.10
N LEU A 189 1.56 1.96 13.37
CA LEU A 189 2.38 2.99 12.71
C LEU A 189 3.88 2.77 12.91
N LYS A 190 4.31 2.20 14.04
CA LYS A 190 5.73 1.92 14.33
C LYS A 190 6.28 0.70 13.60
N ILE A 191 5.44 -0.33 13.35
CA ILE A 191 5.91 -1.63 12.88
C ILE A 191 5.56 -1.93 11.42
N SER A 192 4.62 -1.18 10.83
CA SER A 192 4.03 -1.53 9.54
C SER A 192 5.03 -1.51 8.38
N HIS A 193 4.75 -2.30 7.36
CA HIS A 193 5.47 -2.31 6.09
C HIS A 193 5.46 -0.92 5.43
N ARG A 194 4.31 -0.21 5.49
CA ARG A 194 4.18 1.15 4.94
C ARG A 194 5.08 2.14 5.65
N SER A 195 5.08 2.14 6.98
CA SER A 195 5.94 3.02 7.77
C SER A 195 7.43 2.79 7.48
N LYS A 196 7.85 1.53 7.32
CA LYS A 196 9.24 1.20 6.96
C LYS A 196 9.61 1.71 5.57
N GLY A 197 8.73 1.58 4.59
CA GLY A 197 8.92 2.16 3.26
C GLY A 197 8.98 3.69 3.30
N LEU A 198 8.09 4.32 4.06
CA LEU A 198 8.06 5.77 4.26
C LEU A 198 9.30 6.29 4.98
N GLU A 199 9.85 5.55 5.95
CA GLU A 199 11.09 5.93 6.63
C GLU A 199 12.26 6.01 5.63
N LEU A 200 12.36 5.07 4.71
CA LEU A 200 13.38 5.10 3.67
C LEU A 200 13.14 6.23 2.66
N ILE A 201 11.88 6.47 2.26
CA ILE A 201 11.56 7.53 1.30
C ILE A 201 11.80 8.93 1.87
N LYS A 202 11.79 9.13 3.19
CA LYS A 202 12.15 10.41 3.83
C LYS A 202 13.54 10.91 3.41
N TYR A 203 14.51 10.02 3.18
CA TYR A 203 15.85 10.43 2.70
C TYR A 203 15.77 11.02 1.29
N VAL A 204 14.94 10.43 0.42
CA VAL A 204 14.67 10.95 -0.92
C VAL A 204 13.97 12.30 -0.82
N LEU A 205 12.90 12.40 0.00
CA LEU A 205 12.14 13.66 0.17
C LEU A 205 13.03 14.80 0.65
N LYS A 206 13.90 14.57 1.63
CA LYS A 206 14.86 15.58 2.11
C LYS A 206 15.83 16.03 1.01
N SER A 207 16.32 15.07 0.19
CA SER A 207 17.20 15.40 -0.94
C SER A 207 16.48 16.22 -2.01
N LEU A 208 15.22 15.90 -2.30
CA LEU A 208 14.38 16.65 -3.24
C LEU A 208 14.09 18.06 -2.71
N GLU A 209 13.71 18.22 -1.44
CA GLU A 209 13.46 19.54 -0.83
C GLU A 209 14.63 20.50 -1.00
N ALA A 210 15.85 20.03 -0.75
CA ALA A 210 17.05 20.83 -0.92
C ALA A 210 17.25 21.35 -2.35
N LYS A 211 16.77 20.60 -3.36
CA LYS A 211 16.84 20.95 -4.77
C LYS A 211 15.63 21.80 -5.23
N PHE A 212 14.46 21.63 -4.65
CA PHE A 212 13.28 22.46 -4.94
C PHE A 212 13.37 23.90 -4.39
N ARG A 213 14.26 24.15 -3.44
CA ARG A 213 14.53 25.50 -2.87
C ARG A 213 15.50 26.33 -3.69
N ARG A 214 16.13 25.75 -4.71
CA ARG A 214 17.06 26.40 -5.64
C ARG A 214 16.38 26.80 -6.93
#